data_e6e1d86698f710275159dc95dd4a9cf3
#
_entry.id   e6e1d86698f710275159dc95dd4a9cf3
#
_cell.length_a   1.000
_cell.length_b   1.000
_cell.length_c   1.000
_cell.angle_alpha   90.00
_cell.angle_beta   90.00
_cell.angle_gamma   90.00
#
_symmetry.space_group_name_H-M   'P 1'
#
loop_
_entity.id
_entity.type
_entity.pdbx_description
1 polymer ?
#
loop_
_entity_poly.entity_id
_entity_poly.type
_entity_poly.pdbx_seq_one_letter_code
_entity_poly.pdbx_strand_id
1 'polypeptide(L)'
;LQRYVVYDKNGATVDFELGDAGFAGVVATPPQAQGGVSIFYNEGSDAIEISKDLTPINGYYVDYNMLLKNMDAVEANLKLIPSGTPVMIELKGGYGRFYYSTKISGAGTSESLEKAIGISRVDEFIQKLKTKGCYLIAKVSAFQDYEYGNANVTNGLYMTSRAGLWMDDAGCYWLDPASAGVQSWVTSAVLELKNMGFHEVMLSNFRFPNSDGYVYSGDKTEALQNAMQNLLTSTSSDSGTFTLSFGTNDPTLSLIEGARSRIYFEGIDAANVEATVNQSTVEDKASQIVFLATTNDTRFDSYSVLRPLTAAETLEAQKTDING
;
A
#
# COMPACT_ATOMS: atom_id res chain seq x y z
N LEU A 1 -31.51 31.68 0.75
CA LEU A 1 -31.92 30.52 1.53
C LEU A 1 -30.66 29.71 1.85
N GLN A 2 -30.22 29.83 3.07
CA GLN A 2 -29.05 29.07 3.53
C GLN A 2 -29.59 27.83 4.24
N ARG A 3 -29.12 26.65 3.82
CA ARG A 3 -29.48 25.37 4.43
C ARG A 3 -28.31 24.89 5.28
N TYR A 4 -28.58 24.55 6.51
CA TYR A 4 -27.61 23.98 7.43
C TYR A 4 -28.02 22.56 7.75
N VAL A 5 -27.05 21.66 7.77
CA VAL A 5 -27.21 20.28 8.26
C VAL A 5 -26.38 20.17 9.51
N VAL A 6 -27.03 19.95 10.63
CA VAL A 6 -26.37 19.75 11.92
C VAL A 6 -26.48 18.29 12.27
N TYR A 7 -25.34 17.69 12.57
CA TYR A 7 -25.23 16.30 12.99
C TYR A 7 -24.85 16.24 14.47
N ASP A 8 -25.57 15.45 15.23
CA ASP A 8 -25.25 15.13 16.61
C ASP A 8 -25.07 13.61 16.78
N LYS A 9 -24.77 13.17 17.99
CA LYS A 9 -24.60 11.74 18.31
C LYS A 9 -25.85 10.88 18.09
N ASN A 10 -27.01 11.50 17.86
CA ASN A 10 -28.29 10.81 17.72
C ASN A 10 -28.84 10.89 16.30
N GLY A 11 -28.23 11.66 15.40
CA GLY A 11 -28.65 11.79 14.01
C GLY A 11 -28.38 13.14 13.39
N ALA A 12 -28.89 13.35 12.17
CA ALA A 12 -28.77 14.59 11.44
C ALA A 12 -30.03 15.43 11.61
N THR A 13 -29.88 16.70 11.99
CA THR A 13 -30.95 17.67 12.00
C THR A 13 -30.71 18.65 10.85
N VAL A 14 -31.67 18.78 9.95
CA VAL A 14 -31.63 19.77 8.87
C VAL A 14 -32.43 20.99 9.27
N ASP A 15 -31.75 22.11 9.42
CA ASP A 15 -32.33 23.38 9.79
C ASP A 15 -32.47 24.29 8.57
N PHE A 16 -33.60 24.92 8.42
CA PHE A 16 -33.84 25.92 7.36
C PHE A 16 -34.02 27.29 8.00
N GLU A 17 -33.13 28.20 7.70
CA GLU A 17 -33.33 29.60 8.05
C GLU A 17 -34.14 30.29 6.95
N LEU A 18 -35.38 30.59 7.23
CA LEU A 18 -36.30 31.31 6.35
C LEU A 18 -36.53 32.75 6.87
N GLY A 19 -35.46 33.54 7.02
CA GLY A 19 -35.55 34.86 7.56
C GLY A 19 -36.29 34.85 8.93
N ASP A 20 -37.28 35.73 9.11
CA ASP A 20 -38.04 35.84 10.38
C ASP A 20 -39.12 34.74 10.59
N ALA A 21 -39.17 33.71 9.76
CA ALA A 21 -40.29 32.75 9.73
C ALA A 21 -40.08 31.49 10.59
N GLY A 22 -39.08 31.44 11.43
CA GLY A 22 -38.88 30.32 12.35
C GLY A 22 -38.31 29.06 11.67
N PHE A 23 -37.81 28.23 12.49
CA PHE A 23 -37.07 27.06 12.24
C PHE A 23 -37.96 25.80 12.17
N ALA A 24 -37.78 24.98 11.17
CA ALA A 24 -38.35 23.64 11.11
C ALA A 24 -37.23 22.63 10.90
N GLY A 25 -36.90 21.87 11.93
CA GLY A 25 -35.89 20.82 11.88
C GLY A 25 -36.49 19.49 11.45
N VAL A 26 -35.80 18.81 10.58
CA VAL A 26 -36.07 17.40 10.22
C VAL A 26 -34.89 16.56 10.69
N VAL A 27 -35.17 15.62 11.58
CA VAL A 27 -34.14 14.64 12.00
C VAL A 27 -34.00 13.57 10.92
N ALA A 28 -32.84 13.46 10.35
CA ALA A 28 -32.50 12.41 9.39
C ALA A 28 -31.37 11.54 9.94
N THR A 29 -31.42 10.27 9.65
CA THR A 29 -30.31 9.36 9.98
C THR A 29 -29.11 9.74 9.09
N PRO A 30 -27.91 9.92 9.66
CA PRO A 30 -26.72 10.17 8.85
C PRO A 30 -26.53 9.04 7.82
N PRO A 31 -26.15 9.38 6.58
CA PRO A 31 -25.84 8.34 5.61
C PRO A 31 -24.67 7.51 6.12
N GLN A 32 -24.84 6.18 6.16
CA GLN A 32 -23.71 5.31 6.44
C GLN A 32 -22.69 5.43 5.30
N ALA A 33 -21.46 5.80 5.64
CA ALA A 33 -20.39 5.83 4.67
C ALA A 33 -20.10 4.40 4.19
N GLN A 34 -20.29 4.16 2.91
CA GLN A 34 -19.82 2.92 2.28
C GLN A 34 -18.30 3.04 2.06
N GLY A 35 -17.54 2.09 2.56
CA GLY A 35 -16.11 2.04 2.31
C GLY A 35 -15.21 2.39 3.48
N GLY A 36 -15.59 2.04 4.71
CA GLY A 36 -14.67 2.06 5.87
C GLY A 36 -14.33 3.44 6.43
N VAL A 37 -15.08 4.48 6.04
CA VAL A 37 -15.01 5.80 6.64
C VAL A 37 -16.26 6.02 7.47
N SER A 38 -16.13 6.01 8.78
CA SER A 38 -17.19 6.45 9.69
C SER A 38 -16.90 7.90 10.06
N ILE A 39 -17.88 8.78 9.83
CA ILE A 39 -17.77 10.18 10.20
C ILE A 39 -18.55 10.37 11.50
N PHE A 40 -17.85 10.75 12.55
CA PHE A 40 -18.43 11.04 13.86
C PHE A 40 -18.32 12.55 14.13
N TYR A 41 -19.38 13.13 14.63
CA TYR A 41 -19.37 14.51 15.14
C TYR A 41 -19.37 14.47 16.66
N ASN A 42 -18.35 15.06 17.26
CA ASN A 42 -18.32 15.28 18.70
C ASN A 42 -19.07 16.57 19.08
N GLU A 43 -19.85 16.54 20.15
CA GLU A 43 -20.45 17.73 20.72
C GLU A 43 -19.35 18.75 21.06
N GLY A 44 -19.35 19.89 20.37
CA GLY A 44 -18.45 21.00 20.64
C GLY A 44 -17.17 21.07 19.80
N SER A 45 -17.02 20.20 18.79
CA SER A 45 -15.93 20.34 17.82
C SER A 45 -16.46 20.22 16.38
N ASP A 46 -16.07 21.14 15.52
CA ASP A 46 -16.33 21.07 14.07
C ASP A 46 -15.41 20.04 13.37
N ALA A 47 -14.70 19.21 14.12
CA ALA A 47 -13.75 18.25 13.58
C ALA A 47 -14.46 16.95 13.18
N ILE A 48 -14.30 16.55 11.93
CA ILE A 48 -14.71 15.25 11.42
C ILE A 48 -13.67 14.24 11.85
N GLU A 49 -14.06 13.27 12.67
CA GLU A 49 -13.19 12.14 12.97
C GLU A 49 -13.33 11.07 11.87
N ILE A 50 -12.23 10.80 11.19
CA ILE A 50 -12.15 9.73 10.20
C ILE A 50 -11.72 8.45 10.92
N SER A 51 -12.47 7.36 10.73
CA SER A 51 -12.11 6.08 11.32
C SER A 51 -10.68 5.68 10.97
N LYS A 52 -9.93 5.30 12.00
CA LYS A 52 -8.56 4.78 11.85
C LYS A 52 -8.54 3.28 11.59
N ASP A 53 -9.67 2.60 11.67
CA ASP A 53 -9.75 1.17 11.49
C ASP A 53 -9.51 0.78 10.04
N LEU A 54 -8.75 -0.29 9.86
CA LEU A 54 -8.57 -0.91 8.55
C LEU A 54 -9.82 -1.71 8.18
N THR A 55 -10.15 -1.68 6.89
CA THR A 55 -11.18 -2.55 6.32
C THR A 55 -10.54 -3.54 5.36
N PRO A 56 -11.13 -4.73 5.16
CA PRO A 56 -10.69 -5.65 4.12
C PRO A 56 -10.66 -4.96 2.76
N ILE A 57 -9.64 -5.26 1.98
CA ILE A 57 -9.50 -4.74 0.61
C ILE A 57 -9.62 -5.87 -0.40
N ASN A 58 -10.33 -5.60 -1.48
CA ASN A 58 -10.42 -6.49 -2.63
C ASN A 58 -10.26 -5.65 -3.91
N GLY A 59 -9.21 -5.89 -4.64
CA GLY A 59 -8.86 -5.04 -5.78
C GLY A 59 -7.81 -5.65 -6.69
N TYR A 60 -7.01 -4.78 -7.27
CA TYR A 60 -6.09 -5.16 -8.33
C TYR A 60 -4.68 -4.66 -8.08
N TYR A 61 -3.71 -5.28 -8.76
CA TYR A 61 -2.34 -4.79 -8.79
C TYR A 61 -1.84 -4.65 -10.25
N VAL A 62 -0.87 -3.77 -10.40
CA VAL A 62 -0.09 -3.56 -11.62
C VAL A 62 1.38 -3.68 -11.26
N ASP A 63 2.02 -4.76 -11.69
CA ASP A 63 3.43 -5.03 -11.43
C ASP A 63 4.35 -4.49 -12.53
N TYR A 64 5.66 -4.66 -12.33
CA TYR A 64 6.70 -4.26 -13.27
C TYR A 64 6.45 -4.79 -14.69
N ASN A 65 6.08 -6.08 -14.83
CA ASN A 65 5.88 -6.68 -16.15
C ASN A 65 4.67 -6.09 -16.88
N MET A 66 3.60 -5.77 -16.14
CA MET A 66 2.43 -5.11 -16.67
C MET A 66 2.76 -3.68 -17.12
N LEU A 67 3.52 -2.93 -16.31
CA LEU A 67 3.98 -1.58 -16.67
C LEU A 67 4.87 -1.61 -17.92
N LEU A 68 5.73 -2.61 -18.04
CA LEU A 68 6.67 -2.72 -19.17
C LEU A 68 6.03 -3.18 -20.47
N LYS A 69 5.06 -4.11 -20.42
CA LYS A 69 4.61 -4.85 -21.60
C LYS A 69 3.11 -4.77 -21.88
N ASN A 70 2.30 -4.48 -20.85
CA ASN A 70 0.85 -4.71 -20.92
C ASN A 70 0.02 -3.46 -20.57
N MET A 71 0.59 -2.26 -20.66
CA MET A 71 -0.10 -1.03 -20.27
C MET A 71 -1.41 -0.80 -21.04
N ASP A 72 -1.51 -1.22 -22.29
CA ASP A 72 -2.75 -1.09 -23.07
C ASP A 72 -3.88 -1.94 -22.45
N ALA A 73 -3.58 -3.17 -22.05
CA ALA A 73 -4.52 -4.03 -21.36
C ALA A 73 -4.88 -3.50 -19.96
N VAL A 74 -3.88 -2.99 -19.22
CA VAL A 74 -4.08 -2.36 -17.90
C VAL A 74 -5.04 -1.18 -18.01
N GLU A 75 -4.82 -0.28 -18.97
CA GLU A 75 -5.66 0.91 -19.18
C GLU A 75 -7.07 0.55 -19.69
N ALA A 76 -7.20 -0.49 -20.49
CA ALA A 76 -8.51 -1.01 -20.92
C ALA A 76 -9.31 -1.55 -19.73
N ASN A 77 -8.67 -2.36 -18.88
CA ASN A 77 -9.29 -2.95 -17.70
C ASN A 77 -9.62 -1.91 -16.61
N LEU A 78 -8.86 -0.80 -16.51
CA LEU A 78 -9.21 0.28 -15.60
C LEU A 78 -10.61 0.84 -15.80
N LYS A 79 -11.14 0.82 -17.05
CA LYS A 79 -12.47 1.33 -17.35
C LYS A 79 -13.57 0.46 -16.73
N LEU A 80 -13.31 -0.82 -16.51
CA LEU A 80 -14.27 -1.82 -16.05
C LEU A 80 -14.45 -1.82 -14.53
N ILE A 81 -13.42 -1.45 -13.76
CA ILE A 81 -13.48 -1.48 -12.31
C ILE A 81 -14.28 -0.30 -11.72
N PRO A 82 -15.01 -0.49 -10.63
CA PRO A 82 -15.75 0.59 -9.96
C PRO A 82 -14.85 1.68 -9.36
N SER A 83 -15.42 2.86 -9.09
CA SER A 83 -14.79 3.87 -8.22
C SER A 83 -14.61 3.29 -6.81
N GLY A 84 -13.56 3.72 -6.11
CA GLY A 84 -13.22 3.21 -4.78
C GLY A 84 -12.44 1.90 -4.79
N THR A 85 -12.32 1.21 -5.93
CA THR A 85 -11.55 -0.03 -6.02
C THR A 85 -10.09 0.18 -5.61
N PRO A 86 -9.53 -0.68 -4.72
CA PRO A 86 -8.11 -0.65 -4.41
C PRO A 86 -7.26 -1.05 -5.64
N VAL A 87 -6.28 -0.22 -5.97
CA VAL A 87 -5.33 -0.52 -7.04
C VAL A 87 -3.91 -0.26 -6.54
N MET A 88 -3.10 -1.31 -6.53
CA MET A 88 -1.68 -1.24 -6.20
C MET A 88 -0.86 -1.11 -7.49
N ILE A 89 0.11 -0.19 -7.49
CA ILE A 89 1.06 -0.03 -8.59
C ILE A 89 2.47 -0.24 -8.03
N GLU A 90 3.26 -1.07 -8.70
CA GLU A 90 4.68 -1.18 -8.42
C GLU A 90 5.41 0.04 -8.99
N LEU A 91 5.98 0.86 -8.11
CA LEU A 91 6.64 2.13 -8.47
C LEU A 91 8.15 2.13 -8.24
N LYS A 92 8.68 1.10 -7.56
CA LYS A 92 10.11 0.86 -7.40
C LYS A 92 10.36 -0.63 -7.14
N GLY A 93 11.16 -1.27 -7.97
CA GLY A 93 11.57 -2.67 -7.80
C GLY A 93 12.93 -2.81 -7.12
N GLY A 94 13.44 -4.06 -7.04
CA GLY A 94 14.70 -4.42 -6.38
C GLY A 94 15.95 -3.87 -7.07
N TYR A 95 15.87 -3.45 -8.33
CA TYR A 95 16.97 -2.73 -8.99
C TYR A 95 17.15 -1.30 -8.45
N GLY A 96 16.18 -0.78 -7.69
CA GLY A 96 16.26 0.54 -7.07
C GLY A 96 15.83 1.70 -7.94
N ARG A 97 15.36 1.42 -9.17
CA ARG A 97 14.88 2.45 -10.10
C ARG A 97 13.40 2.72 -9.90
N PHE A 98 13.04 3.99 -9.94
CA PHE A 98 11.66 4.44 -9.84
C PHE A 98 11.01 4.42 -11.23
N TYR A 99 9.72 4.06 -11.26
CA TYR A 99 8.93 3.93 -12.47
C TYR A 99 7.98 5.11 -12.70
N TYR A 100 8.18 6.21 -11.97
CA TYR A 100 7.46 7.48 -12.08
C TYR A 100 8.42 8.66 -11.97
N SER A 101 7.96 9.87 -12.24
CA SER A 101 8.76 11.10 -12.13
C SER A 101 9.03 11.45 -10.67
N THR A 102 10.00 10.75 -10.06
CA THR A 102 10.45 11.02 -8.69
C THR A 102 11.25 12.31 -8.60
N LYS A 103 11.12 12.99 -7.47
CA LYS A 103 11.91 14.18 -7.10
C LYS A 103 12.96 13.89 -6.03
N ILE A 104 13.10 12.64 -5.62
CA ILE A 104 14.07 12.23 -4.60
C ILE A 104 15.48 12.42 -5.15
N SER A 105 16.29 13.18 -4.44
CA SER A 105 17.68 13.43 -4.83
C SER A 105 18.49 12.13 -4.86
N GLY A 106 19.20 11.89 -5.96
CA GLY A 106 19.99 10.68 -6.16
C GLY A 106 19.21 9.45 -6.60
N ALA A 107 17.88 9.55 -6.76
CA ALA A 107 17.08 8.46 -7.28
C ALA A 107 17.26 8.29 -8.79
N GLY A 108 17.50 7.04 -9.22
CA GLY A 108 17.50 6.68 -10.64
C GLY A 108 16.08 6.37 -11.13
N THR A 109 15.83 6.63 -12.41
CA THR A 109 14.56 6.29 -13.06
C THR A 109 14.76 5.19 -14.11
N SER A 110 13.67 4.52 -14.51
CA SER A 110 13.75 3.42 -15.47
C SER A 110 14.08 3.89 -16.91
N GLU A 111 13.96 5.18 -17.22
CA GLU A 111 14.20 5.72 -18.57
C GLU A 111 15.63 5.54 -19.09
N SER A 112 16.58 5.29 -18.20
CA SER A 112 17.99 5.06 -18.55
C SER A 112 18.30 3.62 -19.01
N LEU A 113 17.30 2.74 -19.13
CA LEU A 113 17.47 1.33 -19.51
C LEU A 113 17.02 1.08 -20.96
N GLU A 114 17.65 0.10 -21.63
CA GLU A 114 17.30 -0.33 -22.99
C GLU A 114 15.83 -0.85 -23.11
N LYS A 115 15.27 -1.35 -22.01
CA LYS A 115 13.86 -1.74 -21.89
C LYS A 115 13.21 -0.94 -20.77
N ALA A 116 13.06 0.35 -21.00
CA ALA A 116 12.53 1.27 -20.01
C ALA A 116 11.01 1.22 -19.93
N ILE A 117 10.50 1.33 -18.71
CA ILE A 117 9.11 1.70 -18.49
C ILE A 117 8.95 3.17 -18.89
N GLY A 118 7.92 3.48 -19.65
CA GLY A 118 7.58 4.87 -20.00
C GLY A 118 7.07 5.64 -18.78
N ILE A 119 7.92 6.40 -18.13
CA ILE A 119 7.63 7.12 -16.89
C ILE A 119 6.44 8.06 -17.06
N SER A 120 6.39 8.85 -18.14
CA SER A 120 5.27 9.74 -18.41
C SER A 120 3.94 9.00 -18.49
N ARG A 121 3.94 7.79 -19.07
CA ARG A 121 2.74 6.96 -19.15
C ARG A 121 2.29 6.45 -17.77
N VAL A 122 3.24 6.13 -16.90
CA VAL A 122 2.93 5.74 -15.51
C VAL A 122 2.36 6.93 -14.74
N ASP A 123 2.94 8.11 -14.88
CA ASP A 123 2.43 9.34 -14.27
C ASP A 123 1.00 9.64 -14.73
N GLU A 124 0.71 9.53 -16.03
CA GLU A 124 -0.63 9.66 -16.58
C GLU A 124 -1.59 8.61 -16.04
N PHE A 125 -1.13 7.37 -15.90
CA PHE A 125 -1.93 6.28 -15.35
C PHE A 125 -2.29 6.53 -13.88
N ILE A 126 -1.35 7.01 -13.07
CA ILE A 126 -1.61 7.44 -11.69
C ILE A 126 -2.71 8.52 -11.65
N GLN A 127 -2.67 9.50 -12.57
CA GLN A 127 -3.72 10.52 -12.64
C GLN A 127 -5.08 9.94 -13.05
N LYS A 128 -5.11 8.98 -13.98
CA LYS A 128 -6.34 8.27 -14.37
C LYS A 128 -6.98 7.54 -13.18
N LEU A 129 -6.16 6.86 -12.37
CA LEU A 129 -6.61 6.17 -11.15
C LEU A 129 -7.17 7.16 -10.12
N LYS A 130 -6.52 8.31 -9.92
CA LYS A 130 -7.00 9.37 -9.04
C LYS A 130 -8.34 9.93 -9.51
N THR A 131 -8.44 10.24 -10.79
CA THR A 131 -9.67 10.77 -11.40
C THR A 131 -10.83 9.77 -11.27
N LYS A 132 -10.53 8.49 -11.36
CA LYS A 132 -11.52 7.42 -11.15
C LYS A 132 -11.91 7.26 -9.67
N GLY A 133 -11.17 7.83 -8.74
CA GLY A 133 -11.40 7.71 -7.31
C GLY A 133 -11.00 6.36 -6.73
N CYS A 134 -9.98 5.71 -7.30
CA CYS A 134 -9.45 4.46 -6.76
C CYS A 134 -8.75 4.67 -5.40
N TYR A 135 -8.77 3.64 -4.56
CA TYR A 135 -7.90 3.60 -3.38
C TYR A 135 -6.49 3.22 -3.85
N LEU A 136 -5.55 4.17 -3.77
CA LEU A 136 -4.23 4.05 -4.36
C LEU A 136 -3.24 3.42 -3.38
N ILE A 137 -2.59 2.35 -3.80
CA ILE A 137 -1.52 1.68 -3.07
C ILE A 137 -0.26 1.73 -3.92
N ALA A 138 0.85 2.23 -3.37
CA ALA A 138 2.15 2.19 -4.03
C ALA A 138 2.97 1.01 -3.50
N LYS A 139 3.55 0.20 -4.38
CA LYS A 139 4.51 -0.84 -4.02
C LYS A 139 5.92 -0.33 -4.27
N VAL A 140 6.75 -0.39 -3.22
CA VAL A 140 8.15 0.08 -3.23
C VAL A 140 9.04 -0.97 -2.58
N SER A 141 10.10 -1.43 -3.25
CA SER A 141 11.09 -2.31 -2.64
C SER A 141 11.86 -1.59 -1.54
N ALA A 142 11.84 -2.15 -0.33
CA ALA A 142 12.47 -1.55 0.85
C ALA A 142 13.97 -1.86 0.93
N PHE A 143 14.32 -3.14 1.12
CA PHE A 143 15.68 -3.56 1.43
C PHE A 143 16.41 -4.28 0.29
N GLN A 144 15.75 -4.56 -0.82
CA GLN A 144 16.39 -4.99 -2.05
C GLN A 144 16.54 -3.77 -2.97
N ASP A 145 17.77 -3.30 -3.20
CA ASP A 145 18.03 -2.07 -3.97
C ASP A 145 19.46 -2.07 -4.52
N TYR A 146 19.59 -2.33 -5.81
CA TYR A 146 20.89 -2.34 -6.47
C TYR A 146 21.50 -0.92 -6.55
N GLU A 147 20.74 0.08 -7.00
CA GLU A 147 21.25 1.44 -7.22
C GLU A 147 21.71 2.08 -5.92
N TYR A 148 20.87 2.02 -4.87
CA TYR A 148 21.24 2.59 -3.58
C TYR A 148 22.41 1.85 -2.94
N GLY A 149 22.40 0.51 -2.96
CA GLY A 149 23.50 -0.30 -2.42
C GLY A 149 24.83 -0.04 -3.12
N ASN A 150 24.81 0.09 -4.46
CA ASN A 150 26.01 0.42 -5.23
C ASN A 150 26.57 1.80 -4.91
N ALA A 151 25.71 2.78 -4.66
CA ALA A 151 26.11 4.15 -4.30
C ALA A 151 26.49 4.28 -2.81
N ASN A 152 25.99 3.41 -1.93
CA ASN A 152 26.09 3.52 -0.47
C ASN A 152 26.52 2.18 0.15
N VAL A 153 27.69 1.67 -0.22
CA VAL A 153 28.16 0.32 0.13
C VAL A 153 28.19 0.03 1.63
N THR A 154 28.33 1.05 2.48
CA THR A 154 28.33 0.89 3.95
C THR A 154 26.94 0.57 4.51
N ASN A 155 25.91 0.72 3.73
CA ASN A 155 24.51 0.52 4.12
C ASN A 155 23.94 -0.82 3.65
N GLY A 156 24.75 -1.67 3.02
CA GLY A 156 24.31 -2.97 2.51
C GLY A 156 24.81 -4.15 3.35
N LEU A 157 24.23 -5.32 3.09
CA LEU A 157 24.68 -6.58 3.67
C LEU A 157 25.93 -7.07 2.95
N TYR A 158 26.97 -7.40 3.69
CA TYR A 158 28.24 -7.86 3.13
C TYR A 158 28.26 -9.38 2.89
N MET A 159 28.98 -9.81 1.87
CA MET A 159 29.30 -11.24 1.68
C MET A 159 29.99 -11.81 2.92
N THR A 160 29.89 -13.11 3.11
CA THR A 160 30.61 -13.84 4.20
C THR A 160 32.11 -13.62 4.17
N SER A 161 32.72 -13.46 2.98
CA SER A 161 34.13 -13.09 2.80
C SER A 161 34.46 -11.64 3.18
N ARG A 162 33.43 -10.78 3.37
CA ARG A 162 33.54 -9.32 3.57
C ARG A 162 34.28 -8.58 2.45
N ALA A 163 34.44 -9.20 1.27
CA ALA A 163 35.09 -8.58 0.11
C ALA A 163 34.24 -7.52 -0.60
N GLY A 164 32.94 -7.48 -0.32
CA GLY A 164 31.99 -6.52 -0.90
C GLY A 164 30.58 -6.83 -0.46
N LEU A 165 29.60 -6.09 -1.04
CA LEU A 165 28.19 -6.33 -0.78
C LEU A 165 27.75 -7.69 -1.33
N TRP A 166 26.87 -8.33 -0.61
CA TRP A 166 26.20 -9.53 -1.08
C TRP A 166 25.12 -9.19 -2.12
N MET A 167 25.07 -9.98 -3.16
CA MET A 167 24.13 -9.84 -4.27
C MET A 167 23.33 -11.14 -4.40
N ASP A 168 22.05 -11.02 -4.59
CA ASP A 168 21.17 -12.16 -4.83
C ASP A 168 21.23 -12.66 -6.29
N ASP A 169 20.50 -13.75 -6.59
CA ASP A 169 20.44 -14.35 -7.93
C ASP A 169 19.77 -13.43 -8.98
N ALA A 170 19.00 -12.44 -8.53
CA ALA A 170 18.41 -11.41 -9.40
C ALA A 170 19.39 -10.29 -9.74
N GLY A 171 20.59 -10.32 -9.18
CA GLY A 171 21.61 -9.28 -9.37
C GLY A 171 21.35 -8.02 -8.57
N CYS A 172 20.66 -8.12 -7.45
CA CYS A 172 20.35 -6.99 -6.58
C CYS A 172 21.10 -7.06 -5.27
N TYR A 173 21.54 -5.91 -4.76
CA TYR A 173 22.06 -5.80 -3.39
C TYR A 173 20.92 -5.77 -2.38
N TRP A 174 21.25 -6.19 -1.17
CA TRP A 174 20.35 -6.11 -0.04
C TRP A 174 20.91 -5.16 1.01
N LEU A 175 20.05 -4.30 1.48
CA LEU A 175 20.37 -3.22 2.41
C LEU A 175 20.19 -3.68 3.85
N ASP A 176 20.95 -3.07 4.77
CA ASP A 176 20.82 -3.32 6.19
C ASP A 176 19.59 -2.56 6.76
N PRO A 177 18.56 -3.26 7.25
CA PRO A 177 17.40 -2.61 7.85
C PRO A 177 17.73 -1.72 9.05
N ALA A 178 18.81 -2.00 9.78
CA ALA A 178 19.24 -1.23 10.93
C ALA A 178 19.96 0.08 10.53
N SER A 179 20.36 0.24 9.25
CA SER A 179 21.05 1.44 8.80
C SER A 179 20.12 2.66 8.79
N ALA A 180 20.51 3.72 9.49
CA ALA A 180 19.79 5.00 9.46
C ALA A 180 19.71 5.60 8.04
N GLY A 181 20.75 5.39 7.22
CA GLY A 181 20.77 5.82 5.82
C GLY A 181 19.71 5.10 4.98
N VAL A 182 19.56 3.78 5.17
CA VAL A 182 18.53 2.98 4.51
C VAL A 182 17.14 3.42 4.95
N GLN A 183 16.92 3.58 6.24
CA GLN A 183 15.62 4.02 6.77
C GLN A 183 15.25 5.41 6.25
N SER A 184 16.21 6.34 6.17
CA SER A 184 16.00 7.68 5.60
C SER A 184 15.65 7.62 4.10
N TRP A 185 16.32 6.76 3.33
CA TRP A 185 16.05 6.53 1.92
C TRP A 185 14.63 6.01 1.68
N VAL A 186 14.24 4.96 2.41
CA VAL A 186 12.88 4.39 2.35
C VAL A 186 11.83 5.41 2.79
N THR A 187 12.09 6.15 3.87
CA THR A 187 11.20 7.23 4.35
C THR A 187 10.96 8.29 3.27
N SER A 188 12.01 8.68 2.53
CA SER A 188 11.89 9.68 1.46
C SER A 188 10.93 9.21 0.37
N ALA A 189 11.00 7.93 -0.03
CA ALA A 189 10.09 7.35 -1.02
C ALA A 189 8.64 7.31 -0.49
N VAL A 190 8.44 6.89 0.76
CA VAL A 190 7.11 6.85 1.37
C VAL A 190 6.48 8.22 1.45
N LEU A 191 7.23 9.23 1.92
CA LEU A 191 6.73 10.60 2.05
C LEU A 191 6.42 11.24 0.70
N GLU A 192 7.22 11.01 -0.34
CA GLU A 192 6.92 11.49 -1.68
C GLU A 192 5.59 10.91 -2.19
N LEU A 193 5.41 9.60 -2.10
CA LEU A 193 4.18 8.93 -2.55
C LEU A 193 2.95 9.35 -1.75
N LYS A 194 3.09 9.50 -0.43
CA LYS A 194 2.05 10.07 0.44
C LYS A 194 1.66 11.48 -0.01
N ASN A 195 2.64 12.34 -0.29
CA ASN A 195 2.40 13.70 -0.78
C ASN A 195 1.81 13.72 -2.20
N MET A 196 2.06 12.70 -3.00
CA MET A 196 1.41 12.49 -4.28
C MET A 196 -0.05 12.04 -4.15
N GLY A 197 -0.53 11.75 -2.94
CA GLY A 197 -1.92 11.37 -2.66
C GLY A 197 -2.18 9.86 -2.72
N PHE A 198 -1.17 9.03 -2.54
CA PHE A 198 -1.38 7.61 -2.27
C PHE A 198 -1.95 7.43 -0.86
N HIS A 199 -2.94 6.56 -0.76
CA HIS A 199 -3.61 6.23 0.50
C HIS A 199 -2.78 5.25 1.33
N GLU A 200 -2.02 4.42 0.64
CA GLU A 200 -1.19 3.38 1.25
C GLU A 200 0.12 3.22 0.48
N VAL A 201 1.21 2.96 1.19
CA VAL A 201 2.47 2.50 0.63
C VAL A 201 2.80 1.13 1.20
N MET A 202 3.02 0.16 0.34
CA MET A 202 3.47 -1.18 0.67
C MET A 202 4.97 -1.30 0.39
N LEU A 203 5.73 -1.54 1.45
CA LEU A 203 7.17 -1.77 1.39
C LEU A 203 7.44 -3.25 1.13
N SER A 204 7.64 -3.62 -0.13
CA SER A 204 7.99 -4.99 -0.52
C SER A 204 9.42 -5.35 -0.12
N ASN A 205 9.74 -6.64 -0.09
CA ASN A 205 11.03 -7.14 0.39
C ASN A 205 11.40 -6.61 1.79
N PHE A 206 10.39 -6.48 2.67
CA PHE A 206 10.59 -6.08 4.06
C PHE A 206 11.01 -7.30 4.89
N ARG A 207 12.22 -7.76 4.67
CA ARG A 207 12.82 -8.96 5.26
C ARG A 207 14.32 -9.01 5.04
N PHE A 208 14.99 -9.91 5.72
CA PHE A 208 16.32 -10.33 5.31
C PHE A 208 16.23 -11.35 4.15
N PRO A 209 17.25 -11.43 3.28
CA PRO A 209 17.29 -12.47 2.24
C PRO A 209 17.40 -13.86 2.88
N ASN A 210 16.75 -14.84 2.25
CA ASN A 210 16.88 -16.23 2.66
C ASN A 210 18.13 -16.84 2.01
N SER A 211 19.28 -16.63 2.62
CA SER A 211 20.59 -17.08 2.14
C SER A 211 21.61 -17.10 3.27
N ASP A 212 22.61 -17.95 3.17
CA ASP A 212 23.78 -17.99 4.04
C ASP A 212 24.97 -17.22 3.45
N GLY A 213 24.78 -16.57 2.28
CA GLY A 213 25.85 -15.90 1.54
C GLY A 213 26.29 -14.55 2.12
N TYR A 214 25.58 -14.02 3.10
CA TYR A 214 25.88 -12.73 3.74
C TYR A 214 26.10 -12.86 5.24
N VAL A 215 26.74 -11.84 5.82
CA VAL A 215 26.93 -11.71 7.28
C VAL A 215 26.02 -10.63 7.85
N TYR A 216 25.42 -10.95 8.98
CA TYR A 216 24.73 -10.00 9.83
C TYR A 216 24.98 -10.38 11.29
N SER A 217 25.44 -9.43 12.10
CA SER A 217 25.84 -9.69 13.49
C SER A 217 24.78 -9.37 14.53
N GLY A 218 23.72 -8.69 14.14
CA GLY A 218 22.60 -8.32 15.02
C GLY A 218 21.48 -9.37 15.03
N ASP A 219 20.48 -9.14 15.86
CA ASP A 219 19.21 -9.88 15.79
C ASP A 219 18.38 -9.36 14.59
N LYS A 220 18.05 -10.27 13.66
CA LYS A 220 17.32 -9.92 12.44
C LYS A 220 15.88 -9.50 12.72
N THR A 221 15.22 -10.14 13.69
CA THR A 221 13.86 -9.82 14.06
C THR A 221 13.79 -8.45 14.72
N GLU A 222 14.69 -8.18 15.64
CA GLU A 222 14.80 -6.88 16.29
C GLU A 222 15.11 -5.76 15.28
N ALA A 223 16.01 -5.99 14.33
CA ALA A 223 16.34 -5.02 13.29
C ALA A 223 15.13 -4.66 12.42
N LEU A 224 14.32 -5.65 12.01
CA LEU A 224 13.10 -5.43 11.25
C LEU A 224 12.04 -4.69 12.08
N GLN A 225 11.86 -5.06 13.36
CA GLN A 225 10.91 -4.39 14.25
C GLN A 225 11.29 -2.92 14.50
N ASN A 226 12.57 -2.65 14.74
CA ASN A 226 13.07 -1.29 14.94
C ASN A 226 12.94 -0.45 13.64
N ALA A 227 13.26 -1.04 12.49
CA ALA A 227 13.06 -0.37 11.20
C ALA A 227 11.58 -0.06 10.96
N MET A 228 10.68 -1.01 11.21
CA MET A 228 9.24 -0.82 11.10
C MET A 228 8.75 0.33 11.99
N GLN A 229 9.13 0.33 13.26
CA GLN A 229 8.76 1.38 14.21
C GLN A 229 9.24 2.76 13.77
N ASN A 230 10.50 2.85 13.32
CA ASN A 230 11.09 4.12 12.88
C ASN A 230 10.43 4.64 11.60
N LEU A 231 10.13 3.78 10.63
CA LEU A 231 9.43 4.13 9.41
C LEU A 231 8.01 4.60 9.69
N LEU A 232 7.27 3.89 10.54
CA LEU A 232 5.93 4.31 10.98
C LEU A 232 5.95 5.67 11.65
N THR A 233 6.88 5.89 12.56
CA THR A 233 7.02 7.16 13.27
C THR A 233 7.36 8.31 12.31
N SER A 234 8.30 8.07 11.38
CA SER A 234 8.77 9.09 10.43
C SER A 234 7.76 9.45 9.35
N THR A 235 6.78 8.56 9.07
CA THR A 235 5.79 8.74 8.02
C THR A 235 4.38 8.95 8.53
N SER A 236 4.18 8.97 9.85
CA SER A 236 2.88 9.22 10.48
C SER A 236 2.25 10.54 9.99
N SER A 237 0.93 10.64 10.07
CA SER A 237 0.20 11.87 9.81
C SER A 237 -0.85 12.11 10.89
N ASP A 238 -1.11 13.38 11.15
CA ASP A 238 -2.09 13.78 12.17
C ASP A 238 -3.51 13.31 11.81
N SER A 239 -3.82 13.16 10.50
CA SER A 239 -5.12 12.63 10.05
C SER A 239 -5.33 11.15 10.39
N GLY A 240 -4.26 10.38 10.61
CA GLY A 240 -4.32 8.95 10.93
C GLY A 240 -4.92 8.05 9.84
N THR A 241 -5.08 8.57 8.61
CA THR A 241 -5.71 7.84 7.49
C THR A 241 -4.71 7.20 6.52
N PHE A 242 -3.46 7.63 6.54
CA PHE A 242 -2.42 7.03 5.73
C PHE A 242 -2.01 5.67 6.30
N THR A 243 -1.82 4.69 5.43
CA THR A 243 -1.43 3.32 5.80
C THR A 243 -0.01 3.04 5.28
N LEU A 244 0.89 2.63 6.16
CA LEU A 244 2.19 2.08 5.79
C LEU A 244 2.16 0.58 6.03
N SER A 245 2.34 -0.21 4.96
CA SER A 245 2.22 -1.66 4.99
C SER A 245 3.51 -2.34 4.56
N PHE A 246 3.65 -3.61 4.91
CA PHE A 246 4.90 -4.35 4.76
C PHE A 246 4.68 -5.62 3.95
N GLY A 247 5.46 -5.78 2.88
CA GLY A 247 5.44 -6.95 2.01
C GLY A 247 6.56 -7.92 2.37
N THR A 248 6.21 -9.15 2.67
CA THR A 248 7.14 -10.20 3.09
C THR A 248 6.66 -11.58 2.63
N ASN A 249 7.55 -12.56 2.64
CA ASN A 249 7.22 -13.97 2.53
C ASN A 249 7.38 -14.71 3.88
N ASP A 250 7.69 -13.98 4.95
CA ASP A 250 7.80 -14.52 6.31
C ASP A 250 6.48 -14.33 7.07
N PRO A 251 5.68 -15.38 7.31
CA PRO A 251 4.40 -15.28 8.00
C PRO A 251 4.55 -14.94 9.47
N THR A 252 5.76 -15.00 10.04
CA THR A 252 6.02 -14.70 11.45
C THR A 252 6.34 -13.23 11.70
N LEU A 253 6.45 -12.40 10.66
CA LEU A 253 6.65 -10.96 10.81
C LEU A 253 5.45 -10.35 11.56
N SER A 254 5.72 -9.75 12.71
CA SER A 254 4.70 -9.10 13.54
C SER A 254 4.59 -7.62 13.20
N LEU A 255 3.36 -7.10 13.14
CA LEU A 255 3.10 -5.66 13.05
C LEU A 255 3.30 -4.97 14.41
N ILE A 256 3.57 -3.67 14.37
CA ILE A 256 3.57 -2.84 15.58
C ILE A 256 2.12 -2.68 16.06
N GLU A 257 1.87 -2.98 17.33
CA GLU A 257 0.55 -2.86 17.95
C GLU A 257 -0.01 -1.44 17.81
N GLY A 258 -1.27 -1.33 17.46
CA GLY A 258 -1.96 -0.06 17.27
C GLY A 258 -1.56 0.72 16.00
N ALA A 259 -0.61 0.23 15.21
CA ALA A 259 -0.26 0.85 13.94
C ALA A 259 -1.31 0.56 12.86
N ARG A 260 -1.58 1.57 12.02
CA ARG A 260 -2.40 1.38 10.83
C ARG A 260 -1.54 0.75 9.72
N SER A 261 -1.45 -0.58 9.72
CA SER A 261 -0.57 -1.34 8.84
C SER A 261 -1.17 -2.68 8.43
N ARG A 262 -0.76 -3.16 7.25
CA ARG A 262 -1.07 -4.50 6.74
C ARG A 262 0.21 -5.29 6.46
N ILE A 263 0.11 -6.60 6.45
CA ILE A 263 1.12 -7.50 5.89
C ILE A 263 0.62 -7.98 4.53
N TYR A 264 1.45 -7.80 3.51
CA TYR A 264 1.22 -8.32 2.17
C TYR A 264 2.07 -9.56 1.97
N PHE A 265 1.44 -10.67 1.66
CA PHE A 265 2.12 -11.91 1.30
C PHE A 265 2.23 -12.04 -0.21
N GLU A 266 3.47 -12.04 -0.71
CA GLU A 266 3.80 -12.17 -2.12
C GLU A 266 4.19 -13.62 -2.43
N GLY A 267 3.71 -14.16 -3.56
CA GLY A 267 4.10 -15.48 -4.06
C GLY A 267 3.60 -16.67 -3.22
N ILE A 268 2.51 -16.50 -2.48
CA ILE A 268 1.88 -17.58 -1.73
C ILE A 268 0.90 -18.32 -2.63
N ASP A 269 1.13 -19.61 -2.81
CA ASP A 269 0.19 -20.48 -3.50
C ASP A 269 -1.09 -20.67 -2.69
N ALA A 270 -2.22 -20.82 -3.39
CA ALA A 270 -3.52 -21.03 -2.78
C ALA A 270 -3.57 -22.20 -1.77
N ALA A 271 -2.76 -23.25 -2.00
CA ALA A 271 -2.63 -24.37 -1.08
C ALA A 271 -2.01 -24.00 0.29
N ASN A 272 -1.25 -22.90 0.34
CA ASN A 272 -0.52 -22.47 1.53
C ASN A 272 -1.19 -21.30 2.27
N VAL A 273 -2.32 -20.78 1.78
CA VAL A 273 -3.04 -19.65 2.38
C VAL A 273 -3.36 -19.89 3.85
N GLU A 274 -4.02 -21.01 4.16
CA GLU A 274 -4.41 -21.34 5.54
C GLU A 274 -3.19 -21.48 6.47
N ALA A 275 -2.14 -22.17 6.02
CA ALA A 275 -0.92 -22.33 6.80
C ALA A 275 -0.23 -20.98 7.08
N THR A 276 -0.17 -20.09 6.08
CA THR A 276 0.38 -18.74 6.22
C THR A 276 -0.41 -17.91 7.25
N VAL A 277 -1.74 -17.91 7.14
CA VAL A 277 -2.62 -17.18 8.06
C VAL A 277 -2.50 -17.71 9.48
N ASN A 278 -2.41 -19.03 9.66
CA ASN A 278 -2.29 -19.63 10.98
C ASN A 278 -0.97 -19.29 11.69
N GLN A 279 0.09 -19.05 10.93
CA GLN A 279 1.39 -18.62 11.47
C GLN A 279 1.44 -17.12 11.76
N SER A 280 0.59 -16.33 11.13
CA SER A 280 0.56 -14.88 11.33
C SER A 280 0.02 -14.50 12.71
N THR A 281 0.67 -13.52 13.33
CA THR A 281 0.34 -13.00 14.67
C THR A 281 -0.57 -11.77 14.64
N VAL A 282 -0.97 -11.28 13.44
CA VAL A 282 -1.86 -10.12 13.35
C VAL A 282 -3.25 -10.43 13.94
N GLU A 283 -3.85 -9.43 14.58
CA GLU A 283 -5.13 -9.60 15.30
C GLU A 283 -6.31 -9.70 14.34
N ASP A 284 -6.45 -8.72 13.44
CA ASP A 284 -7.52 -8.72 12.43
C ASP A 284 -6.99 -9.28 11.10
N LYS A 285 -7.03 -10.60 10.97
CA LYS A 285 -6.53 -11.30 9.80
C LYS A 285 -7.26 -10.92 8.52
N ALA A 286 -8.54 -10.59 8.58
CA ALA A 286 -9.33 -10.23 7.40
C ALA A 286 -8.89 -8.89 6.79
N SER A 287 -8.61 -7.89 7.63
CA SER A 287 -8.23 -6.54 7.18
C SER A 287 -6.73 -6.31 7.08
N GLN A 288 -5.94 -7.03 7.91
CA GLN A 288 -4.50 -6.81 7.99
C GLN A 288 -3.66 -7.75 7.14
N ILE A 289 -4.18 -8.91 6.71
CA ILE A 289 -3.48 -9.80 5.78
C ILE A 289 -3.98 -9.55 4.37
N VAL A 290 -3.07 -9.27 3.45
CA VAL A 290 -3.36 -9.09 2.02
C VAL A 290 -2.56 -10.10 1.21
N PHE A 291 -3.23 -10.81 0.32
CA PHE A 291 -2.59 -11.70 -0.64
C PHE A 291 -2.49 -11.06 -2.02
N LEU A 292 -1.35 -11.21 -2.68
CA LEU A 292 -1.19 -10.92 -4.10
C LEU A 292 -1.42 -12.22 -4.86
N ALA A 293 -2.65 -12.44 -5.32
CA ALA A 293 -3.06 -13.69 -5.94
C ALA A 293 -2.98 -13.61 -7.46
N THR A 294 -2.33 -14.56 -8.10
CA THR A 294 -2.29 -14.69 -9.56
C THR A 294 -3.44 -15.50 -10.13
N THR A 295 -4.25 -16.13 -9.28
CA THR A 295 -5.37 -16.99 -9.64
C THR A 295 -6.67 -16.54 -8.97
N ASN A 296 -7.82 -17.04 -9.47
CA ASN A 296 -9.14 -16.81 -8.89
C ASN A 296 -9.52 -17.87 -7.85
N ASP A 297 -8.55 -18.44 -7.16
CA ASP A 297 -8.81 -19.47 -6.16
C ASP A 297 -9.57 -18.88 -4.97
N THR A 298 -10.69 -19.51 -4.61
CA THR A 298 -11.59 -19.03 -3.54
C THR A 298 -10.98 -19.10 -2.14
N ARG A 299 -9.87 -19.80 -1.94
CA ARG A 299 -9.15 -19.84 -0.68
C ARG A 299 -8.60 -18.47 -0.25
N PHE A 300 -8.42 -17.55 -1.20
CA PHE A 300 -8.04 -16.17 -0.91
C PHE A 300 -9.23 -15.30 -0.44
N ASP A 301 -10.48 -15.67 -0.75
CA ASP A 301 -11.64 -14.77 -0.65
C ASP A 301 -12.05 -14.46 0.81
N SER A 302 -11.56 -15.21 1.79
CA SER A 302 -11.77 -14.92 3.22
C SER A 302 -10.86 -13.81 3.76
N TYR A 303 -9.93 -13.29 2.94
CA TYR A 303 -8.93 -12.32 3.33
C TYR A 303 -8.91 -11.16 2.32
N SER A 304 -8.17 -10.11 2.65
CA SER A 304 -7.89 -9.08 1.66
C SER A 304 -7.05 -9.65 0.51
N VAL A 305 -7.41 -9.33 -0.73
CA VAL A 305 -6.75 -9.89 -1.91
C VAL A 305 -6.66 -8.87 -3.04
N LEU A 306 -5.50 -8.81 -3.68
CA LEU A 306 -5.30 -8.08 -4.93
C LEU A 306 -4.96 -9.05 -6.05
N ARG A 307 -5.56 -8.86 -7.23
CA ARG A 307 -5.38 -9.67 -8.44
C ARG A 307 -4.85 -8.83 -9.58
N PRO A 308 -4.26 -9.42 -10.63
CA PRO A 308 -3.76 -8.64 -11.76
C PRO A 308 -4.86 -7.78 -12.39
N LEU A 309 -4.61 -6.49 -12.60
CA LEU A 309 -5.61 -5.61 -13.24
C LEU A 309 -5.95 -6.08 -14.66
N THR A 310 -5.02 -6.72 -15.35
CA THR A 310 -5.25 -7.34 -16.68
C THR A 310 -6.30 -8.46 -16.68
N ALA A 311 -6.68 -8.98 -15.51
CA ALA A 311 -7.72 -9.98 -15.35
C ALA A 311 -9.08 -9.39 -14.94
N ALA A 312 -9.21 -8.07 -14.81
CA ALA A 312 -10.41 -7.41 -14.28
C ALA A 312 -11.66 -7.70 -15.13
N GLU A 313 -11.54 -7.77 -16.43
CA GLU A 313 -12.68 -8.09 -17.32
C GLU A 313 -13.36 -9.41 -16.92
N THR A 314 -12.58 -10.47 -16.77
CA THR A 314 -13.11 -11.79 -16.37
C THR A 314 -13.69 -11.78 -14.96
N LEU A 315 -13.05 -11.06 -14.03
CA LEU A 315 -13.45 -11.02 -12.62
C LEU A 315 -14.72 -10.18 -12.41
N GLU A 316 -14.84 -9.05 -13.08
CA GLU A 316 -16.04 -8.21 -12.99
C GLU A 316 -17.25 -8.89 -13.69
N ALA A 317 -17.05 -9.61 -14.78
CA ALA A 317 -18.08 -10.41 -15.41
C ALA A 317 -18.62 -11.52 -14.48
N GLN A 318 -17.73 -12.24 -13.77
CA GLN A 318 -18.13 -13.27 -12.81
C GLN A 318 -18.97 -12.71 -11.64
N LYS A 319 -18.68 -11.50 -11.16
CA LYS A 319 -19.48 -10.84 -10.11
C LYS A 319 -20.90 -10.51 -10.57
N THR A 320 -21.05 -10.14 -11.83
CA THR A 320 -22.36 -9.83 -12.43
C THR A 320 -23.24 -11.08 -12.56
N ASP A 321 -22.66 -12.20 -12.94
CA ASP A 321 -23.38 -13.48 -13.07
C ASP A 321 -23.89 -14.06 -11.74
N ILE A 322 -23.20 -13.75 -10.62
CA ILE A 322 -23.60 -14.21 -9.29
C ILE A 322 -24.77 -13.35 -8.72
N ASN A 323 -24.90 -12.11 -9.15
CA ASN A 323 -25.91 -11.16 -8.68
C ASN A 323 -27.11 -11.00 -9.64
N GLY A 324 -27.15 -11.70 -10.73
CA GLY A 324 -28.28 -11.80 -11.71
C GLY A 324 -29.05 -13.06 -11.49
#